data_97c56b558cc11af2f5ff808ec7527d99
#
_entry.id   97c56b558cc11af2f5ff808ec7527d99
#
_cell.length_a   1.000
_cell.length_b   1.000
_cell.length_c   1.000
_cell.angle_alpha   90.00
_cell.angle_beta   90.00
_cell.angle_gamma   90.00
#
_symmetry.space_group_name_H-M   'P 1'
#
loop_
_entity.id
_entity.type
_entity.pdbx_description
1 polymer ?
#
loop_
_entity_poly.entity_id
_entity_poly.type
_entity_poly.pdbx_seq_one_letter_code
_entity_poly.pdbx_strand_id
1 'polypeptide(L)'
;MSLTEEILTQLPGDILGGLRRADAILTSLRDYNSSIPNVVQENHENLEFLQFDVIICGGNLGILIGCALAVRGVRVALLERGILRGREQEWNISRQELKVFRELELLTEMELNQAIVTEYNPARVSFSGGREVWVEDVLNIGISPIYLLETLKNRFLNAGGKLFENTPFSNVIIHKNGVIINNQFTGKLLLDVMGNLSPISQQARQGKKPDALCLVVGTCATGFSENKTGDLLLSFTALENQCQYFWEAFPAKDGRTTYLFTYLDSAPERLSLE
;
A
#
# COMPACT_ATOMS: atom_id res chain seq x y z
N MET A 1 -25.75 13.72 -11.92
CA MET A 1 -24.58 12.81 -12.05
C MET A 1 -23.42 13.69 -12.47
N SER A 2 -22.33 13.66 -11.77
CA SER A 2 -21.13 14.41 -12.17
C SER A 2 -20.47 13.75 -13.41
N LEU A 3 -19.58 14.47 -14.07
CA LEU A 3 -18.82 13.93 -15.19
C LEU A 3 -17.99 12.70 -14.74
N THR A 4 -17.42 12.76 -13.53
CA THR A 4 -16.69 11.62 -12.92
C THR A 4 -17.58 10.39 -12.79
N GLU A 5 -18.78 10.54 -12.25
CA GLU A 5 -19.74 9.43 -12.12
C GLU A 5 -20.12 8.85 -13.50
N GLU A 6 -20.37 9.72 -14.48
CA GLU A 6 -20.70 9.29 -15.84
C GLU A 6 -19.58 8.45 -16.45
N ILE A 7 -18.32 8.88 -16.32
CA ILE A 7 -17.17 8.15 -16.84
C ILE A 7 -16.99 6.83 -16.09
N LEU A 8 -17.00 6.85 -14.76
CA LEU A 8 -16.72 5.66 -13.96
C LEU A 8 -17.78 4.56 -14.07
N THR A 9 -19.03 4.92 -14.36
CA THR A 9 -20.10 3.92 -14.63
C THR A 9 -19.90 3.16 -15.93
N GLN A 10 -19.10 3.66 -16.86
CA GLN A 10 -18.79 3.00 -18.14
C GLN A 10 -17.60 2.01 -18.01
N LEU A 11 -16.85 2.07 -16.90
CA LEU A 11 -15.72 1.18 -16.69
C LEU A 11 -16.17 -0.18 -16.12
N PRO A 12 -15.47 -1.28 -16.47
CA PRO A 12 -15.79 -2.59 -15.93
C PRO A 12 -15.53 -2.66 -14.42
N GLY A 13 -16.39 -3.38 -13.69
CA GLY A 13 -16.30 -3.55 -12.24
C GLY A 13 -17.05 -2.46 -11.46
N ASP A 14 -16.88 -2.43 -10.14
CA ASP A 14 -17.52 -1.48 -9.22
C ASP A 14 -16.58 -0.31 -8.90
N ILE A 15 -16.10 0.40 -9.93
CA ILE A 15 -15.14 1.50 -9.77
C ILE A 15 -15.79 2.69 -9.06
N LEU A 16 -16.98 3.08 -9.46
CA LEU A 16 -17.72 4.17 -8.81
C LEU A 16 -18.04 3.86 -7.34
N GLY A 17 -18.48 2.63 -7.05
CA GLY A 17 -18.68 2.19 -5.66
C GLY A 17 -17.37 2.22 -4.85
N GLY A 18 -16.25 1.88 -5.48
CA GLY A 18 -14.91 2.00 -4.90
C GLY A 18 -14.56 3.44 -4.51
N LEU A 19 -14.78 4.39 -5.42
CA LEU A 19 -14.56 5.83 -5.18
C LEU A 19 -15.43 6.33 -4.01
N ARG A 20 -16.72 6.02 -4.04
CA ARG A 20 -17.66 6.44 -2.98
C ARG A 20 -17.29 5.88 -1.60
N ARG A 21 -16.83 4.62 -1.54
CA ARG A 21 -16.32 4.03 -0.28
C ARG A 21 -15.05 4.76 0.19
N ALA A 22 -14.15 5.10 -0.71
CA ALA A 22 -12.94 5.84 -0.37
C ALA A 22 -13.25 7.26 0.13
N ASP A 23 -14.18 7.97 -0.49
CA ASP A 23 -14.64 9.28 -0.03
C ASP A 23 -15.38 9.22 1.34
N ALA A 24 -16.16 8.18 1.58
CA ALA A 24 -16.78 7.97 2.89
C ALA A 24 -15.73 7.76 3.99
N ILE A 25 -14.66 7.00 3.69
CA ILE A 25 -13.52 6.83 4.61
C ILE A 25 -12.80 8.17 4.82
N LEU A 26 -12.55 8.92 3.77
CA LEU A 26 -11.92 10.25 3.84
C LEU A 26 -12.73 11.19 4.72
N THR A 27 -14.05 11.23 4.53
CA THR A 27 -14.97 12.02 5.35
C THR A 27 -14.88 11.61 6.83
N SER A 28 -14.93 10.30 7.11
CA SER A 28 -14.82 9.80 8.49
C SER A 28 -13.47 10.13 9.14
N LEU A 29 -12.37 10.17 8.38
CA LEU A 29 -11.06 10.59 8.88
C LEU A 29 -11.00 12.10 9.21
N ARG A 30 -11.80 12.91 8.52
CA ARG A 30 -11.91 14.35 8.75
C ARG A 30 -12.87 14.70 9.89
N ASP A 31 -13.85 13.85 10.16
CA ASP A 31 -14.79 14.04 11.24
C ASP A 31 -14.14 13.83 12.60
N TYR A 32 -14.32 14.82 13.49
CA TYR A 32 -13.78 14.77 14.86
C TYR A 32 -14.51 13.78 15.78
N ASN A 33 -15.66 13.26 15.36
CA ASN A 33 -16.56 12.45 16.20
C ASN A 33 -16.45 10.94 15.98
N SER A 34 -15.38 10.43 15.36
CA SER A 34 -15.20 8.99 15.22
C SER A 34 -14.95 8.36 16.60
N SER A 35 -15.68 7.31 16.94
CA SER A 35 -15.45 6.53 18.17
C SER A 35 -14.05 5.94 18.15
N ILE A 36 -13.31 6.10 19.25
CA ILE A 36 -11.97 5.51 19.39
C ILE A 36 -12.15 3.99 19.45
N PRO A 37 -11.50 3.22 18.56
CA PRO A 37 -11.51 1.77 18.66
C PRO A 37 -10.92 1.31 20.00
N ASN A 38 -11.48 0.26 20.58
CA ASN A 38 -10.95 -0.40 21.78
C ASN A 38 -10.54 -1.84 21.39
N VAL A 39 -9.50 -1.95 20.59
CA VAL A 39 -9.05 -3.22 20.01
C VAL A 39 -7.77 -3.74 20.62
N VAL A 40 -7.04 -2.90 21.37
CA VAL A 40 -5.82 -3.28 22.09
C VAL A 40 -6.13 -3.28 23.59
N GLN A 41 -5.94 -4.43 24.21
CA GLN A 41 -6.11 -4.63 25.65
C GLN A 41 -4.84 -5.22 26.25
N GLU A 42 -4.61 -5.02 27.54
CA GLU A 42 -3.46 -5.57 28.27
C GLU A 42 -3.90 -6.63 29.27
N ASN A 43 -3.10 -7.68 29.38
CA ASN A 43 -3.23 -8.72 30.40
C ASN A 43 -1.85 -8.97 31.03
N HIS A 44 -1.79 -8.98 32.34
CA HIS A 44 -0.54 -9.12 33.08
C HIS A 44 -0.11 -10.57 33.34
N GLU A 45 -0.81 -11.54 32.78
CA GLU A 45 -0.47 -12.95 32.84
C GLU A 45 0.47 -13.37 31.70
N ASN A 46 1.14 -14.48 31.86
CA ASN A 46 1.92 -15.10 30.81
C ASN A 46 1.04 -16.06 30.00
N LEU A 47 1.31 -16.13 28.68
CA LEU A 47 0.77 -17.18 27.84
C LEU A 47 1.56 -18.48 28.02
N GLU A 48 0.86 -19.60 28.18
CA GLU A 48 1.49 -20.92 28.32
C GLU A 48 2.10 -21.41 27.00
N PHE A 49 1.48 -21.06 25.87
CA PHE A 49 1.91 -21.53 24.56
C PHE A 49 1.85 -20.42 23.52
N LEU A 50 2.91 -20.34 22.70
CA LEU A 50 3.04 -19.40 21.60
C LEU A 50 3.17 -20.17 20.28
N GLN A 51 2.13 -20.08 19.45
CA GLN A 51 2.07 -20.73 18.14
C GLN A 51 3.12 -20.16 17.17
N PHE A 52 3.29 -18.84 17.21
CA PHE A 52 4.14 -18.09 16.28
C PHE A 52 5.18 -17.24 17.02
N ASP A 53 6.27 -16.95 16.36
CA ASP A 53 7.23 -15.95 16.82
C ASP A 53 6.76 -14.55 16.41
N VAL A 54 6.19 -14.42 15.19
CA VAL A 54 5.66 -13.17 14.67
C VAL A 54 4.30 -13.39 14.03
N ILE A 55 3.35 -12.52 14.33
CA ILE A 55 2.07 -12.43 13.62
C ILE A 55 2.00 -11.09 12.93
N ILE A 56 1.71 -11.09 11.64
CA ILE A 56 1.63 -9.90 10.79
C ILE A 56 0.17 -9.70 10.41
N CYS A 57 -0.37 -8.51 10.67
CA CYS A 57 -1.71 -8.13 10.23
C CYS A 57 -1.61 -7.13 9.07
N GLY A 58 -2.12 -7.54 7.89
CA GLY A 58 -2.04 -6.81 6.63
C GLY A 58 -1.08 -7.47 5.63
N GLY A 59 -1.62 -7.94 4.50
CA GLY A 59 -0.92 -8.83 3.58
C GLY A 59 0.01 -8.14 2.59
N ASN A 60 -0.41 -7.04 1.97
CA ASN A 60 0.29 -6.47 0.81
C ASN A 60 1.78 -6.19 1.05
N LEU A 61 2.11 -5.35 2.00
CA LEU A 61 3.51 -5.12 2.40
C LEU A 61 3.96 -6.14 3.45
N GLY A 62 3.03 -6.72 4.20
CA GLY A 62 3.30 -7.73 5.20
C GLY A 62 3.96 -8.99 4.65
N ILE A 63 3.65 -9.38 3.41
CA ILE A 63 4.26 -10.55 2.78
C ILE A 63 5.76 -10.39 2.54
N LEU A 64 6.24 -9.17 2.29
CA LEU A 64 7.67 -8.87 2.15
C LEU A 64 8.42 -9.20 3.44
N ILE A 65 7.90 -8.69 4.56
CA ILE A 65 8.48 -8.94 5.89
C ILE A 65 8.30 -10.40 6.28
N GLY A 66 7.10 -10.94 6.08
CA GLY A 66 6.76 -12.32 6.42
C GLY A 66 7.62 -13.33 5.69
N CYS A 67 7.86 -13.13 4.40
CA CYS A 67 8.73 -13.96 3.60
C CYS A 67 10.18 -13.88 4.09
N ALA A 68 10.69 -12.67 4.33
CA ALA A 68 12.05 -12.45 4.83
C ALA A 68 12.30 -13.14 6.17
N LEU A 69 11.30 -13.17 7.05
CA LEU A 69 11.39 -13.86 8.33
C LEU A 69 11.25 -15.38 8.18
N ALA A 70 10.29 -15.86 7.38
CA ALA A 70 10.02 -17.27 7.22
C ALA A 70 11.20 -18.02 6.57
N VAL A 71 11.84 -17.46 5.55
CA VAL A 71 13.04 -18.07 4.93
C VAL A 71 14.23 -18.18 5.90
N ARG A 72 14.20 -17.44 7.01
CA ARG A 72 15.18 -17.52 8.10
C ARG A 72 14.76 -18.43 9.26
N GLY A 73 13.68 -19.20 9.07
CA GLY A 73 13.18 -20.16 10.05
C GLY A 73 12.34 -19.58 11.17
N VAL A 74 11.91 -18.32 11.09
CA VAL A 74 10.99 -17.70 12.03
C VAL A 74 9.58 -18.25 11.78
N ARG A 75 8.86 -18.65 12.83
CA ARG A 75 7.46 -19.09 12.72
C ARG A 75 6.56 -17.86 12.55
N VAL A 76 6.09 -17.65 11.33
CA VAL A 76 5.29 -16.46 10.99
C VAL A 76 3.87 -16.83 10.61
N ALA A 77 2.89 -16.12 11.18
CA ALA A 77 1.53 -16.03 10.68
C ALA A 77 1.30 -14.69 10.00
N LEU A 78 0.60 -14.69 8.86
CA LEU A 78 0.18 -13.49 8.15
C LEU A 78 -1.35 -13.54 8.01
N LEU A 79 -2.03 -12.54 8.58
CA LEU A 79 -3.47 -12.37 8.53
C LEU A 79 -3.81 -11.29 7.50
N GLU A 80 -4.64 -11.64 6.52
CA GLU A 80 -5.12 -10.73 5.49
C GLU A 80 -6.66 -10.72 5.48
N ARG A 81 -7.26 -9.53 5.52
CA ARG A 81 -8.72 -9.36 5.56
C ARG A 81 -9.45 -9.88 4.32
N GLY A 82 -8.77 -9.91 3.18
CA GLY A 82 -9.28 -10.41 1.91
C GLY A 82 -8.39 -11.51 1.35
N ILE A 83 -8.28 -11.56 0.05
CA ILE A 83 -7.33 -12.40 -0.66
C ILE A 83 -6.05 -11.60 -0.90
N LEU A 84 -4.91 -12.17 -0.54
CA LEU A 84 -3.61 -11.56 -0.81
C LEU A 84 -3.32 -11.58 -2.31
N ARG A 85 -3.50 -10.44 -2.94
CA ARG A 85 -3.30 -10.24 -4.38
C ARG A 85 -2.76 -8.86 -4.66
N GLY A 86 -1.85 -8.75 -5.62
CA GLY A 86 -1.40 -7.48 -6.17
C GLY A 86 -2.47 -6.79 -7.01
N ARG A 87 -2.32 -5.48 -7.17
CA ARG A 87 -3.13 -4.68 -8.10
C ARG A 87 -2.55 -4.74 -9.52
N GLU A 88 -3.38 -4.41 -10.51
CA GLU A 88 -2.97 -4.42 -11.92
C GLU A 88 -1.97 -3.29 -12.25
N GLN A 89 -2.13 -2.11 -11.62
CA GLN A 89 -1.21 -0.99 -11.86
C GLN A 89 0.17 -1.31 -11.29
N GLU A 90 1.18 -1.11 -12.10
CA GLU A 90 2.56 -1.30 -11.72
C GLU A 90 2.97 -0.39 -10.54
N TRP A 91 3.91 -0.87 -9.76
CA TRP A 91 4.68 -0.04 -8.84
C TRP A 91 5.98 0.35 -9.50
N ASN A 92 6.42 1.58 -9.27
CA ASN A 92 7.74 2.00 -9.70
C ASN A 92 8.78 1.82 -8.59
N ILE A 93 9.99 1.49 -9.00
CA ILE A 93 11.13 1.24 -8.13
C ILE A 93 12.43 1.54 -8.88
N SER A 94 13.51 1.77 -8.17
CA SER A 94 14.85 1.90 -8.76
C SER A 94 15.62 0.56 -8.75
N ARG A 95 16.60 0.42 -9.63
CA ARG A 95 17.50 -0.74 -9.63
C ARG A 95 18.24 -0.92 -8.31
N GLN A 96 18.56 0.17 -7.64
CA GLN A 96 19.25 0.13 -6.35
C GLN A 96 18.35 -0.51 -5.27
N GLU A 97 17.07 -0.15 -5.25
CA GLU A 97 16.10 -0.70 -4.29
C GLU A 97 15.78 -2.17 -4.57
N LEU A 98 15.77 -2.59 -5.84
CA LEU A 98 15.56 -3.99 -6.22
C LEU A 98 16.64 -4.94 -5.69
N LYS A 99 17.85 -4.44 -5.39
CA LYS A 99 18.93 -5.28 -4.82
C LYS A 99 18.53 -5.90 -3.48
N VAL A 100 17.70 -5.22 -2.69
CA VAL A 100 17.21 -5.71 -1.39
C VAL A 100 16.50 -7.07 -1.52
N PHE A 101 15.76 -7.30 -2.60
CA PHE A 101 15.09 -8.58 -2.81
C PHE A 101 16.06 -9.74 -2.96
N ARG A 102 17.22 -9.49 -3.56
CA ARG A 102 18.29 -10.49 -3.70
C ARG A 102 19.07 -10.66 -2.38
N GLU A 103 19.44 -9.56 -1.76
CA GLU A 103 20.19 -9.55 -0.49
C GLU A 103 19.45 -10.27 0.63
N LEU A 104 18.12 -10.16 0.63
CA LEU A 104 17.24 -10.84 1.56
C LEU A 104 16.80 -12.25 1.08
N GLU A 105 17.27 -12.71 -0.09
CA GLU A 105 16.91 -14.01 -0.69
C GLU A 105 15.40 -14.15 -0.96
N LEU A 106 14.72 -13.03 -1.18
CA LEU A 106 13.27 -12.99 -1.44
C LEU A 106 12.94 -13.35 -2.88
N LEU A 107 13.79 -13.00 -3.82
CA LEU A 107 13.65 -13.32 -5.24
C LEU A 107 15.00 -13.78 -5.81
N THR A 108 14.94 -14.74 -6.69
CA THR A 108 16.06 -15.08 -7.59
C THR A 108 16.21 -14.02 -8.66
N GLU A 109 17.34 -13.98 -9.36
CA GLU A 109 17.57 -13.08 -10.50
C GLU A 109 16.52 -13.27 -11.61
N MET A 110 16.13 -14.52 -11.87
CA MET A 110 15.11 -14.83 -12.86
C MET A 110 13.73 -14.31 -12.45
N GLU A 111 13.33 -14.52 -11.21
CA GLU A 111 12.05 -14.01 -10.67
C GLU A 111 12.02 -12.48 -10.64
N LEU A 112 13.16 -11.86 -10.30
CA LEU A 112 13.27 -10.40 -10.31
C LEU A 112 13.10 -9.84 -11.73
N ASN A 113 13.75 -10.46 -12.72
CA ASN A 113 13.60 -10.06 -14.12
C ASN A 113 12.17 -10.29 -14.64
N GLN A 114 11.48 -11.31 -14.16
CA GLN A 114 10.06 -11.54 -14.49
C GLN A 114 9.12 -10.55 -13.81
N ALA A 115 9.49 -10.04 -12.63
CA ALA A 115 8.71 -9.00 -11.94
C ALA A 115 8.81 -7.64 -12.65
N ILE A 116 9.91 -7.35 -13.33
CA ILE A 116 10.12 -6.12 -14.11
C ILE A 116 9.31 -6.22 -15.40
N VAL A 117 8.37 -5.31 -15.60
CA VAL A 117 7.54 -5.24 -16.80
C VAL A 117 7.90 -4.10 -17.72
N THR A 118 8.46 -3.02 -17.18
CA THR A 118 8.94 -1.88 -17.95
C THR A 118 10.20 -1.29 -17.31
N GLU A 119 11.01 -0.67 -18.15
CA GLU A 119 12.17 0.10 -17.74
C GLU A 119 12.22 1.36 -18.61
N TYR A 120 12.40 2.51 -18.01
CA TYR A 120 12.41 3.79 -18.68
C TYR A 120 13.47 4.71 -18.09
N ASN A 121 14.07 5.53 -18.95
CA ASN A 121 15.07 6.50 -18.56
C ASN A 121 15.18 7.56 -19.67
N PRO A 122 15.34 8.84 -19.34
CA PRO A 122 15.26 9.46 -18.01
C PRO A 122 13.82 9.66 -17.52
N ALA A 123 13.67 10.14 -16.28
CA ALA A 123 12.40 10.57 -15.73
C ALA A 123 12.42 12.08 -15.42
N ARG A 124 11.26 12.72 -15.54
CA ARG A 124 11.11 14.18 -15.43
C ARG A 124 10.58 14.59 -14.06
N VAL A 125 11.13 15.67 -13.55
CA VAL A 125 10.61 16.44 -12.42
C VAL A 125 10.42 17.88 -12.85
N SER A 126 9.23 18.45 -12.67
CA SER A 126 8.94 19.85 -13.04
C SER A 126 7.76 20.39 -12.24
N PHE A 127 7.85 21.64 -11.84
CA PHE A 127 6.77 22.36 -11.18
C PHE A 127 6.27 23.49 -12.07
N SER A 128 4.98 23.81 -12.00
CA SER A 128 4.36 24.89 -12.76
C SER A 128 5.14 26.19 -12.64
N GLY A 129 5.58 26.74 -13.79
CA GLY A 129 6.43 27.92 -13.85
C GLY A 129 7.90 27.70 -13.49
N GLY A 130 8.31 26.48 -13.14
CA GLY A 130 9.68 26.10 -12.82
C GLY A 130 10.46 25.54 -14.02
N ARG A 131 11.68 25.09 -13.76
CA ARG A 131 12.52 24.42 -14.76
C ARG A 131 12.25 22.91 -14.74
N GLU A 132 12.32 22.30 -15.90
CA GLU A 132 12.38 20.84 -16.01
C GLU A 132 13.76 20.33 -15.57
N VAL A 133 13.73 19.26 -14.77
CA VAL A 133 14.91 18.50 -14.37
C VAL A 133 14.69 17.04 -14.82
N TRP A 134 15.63 16.51 -15.54
CA TRP A 134 15.64 15.13 -15.97
C TRP A 134 16.62 14.35 -15.10
N VAL A 135 16.14 13.26 -14.51
CA VAL A 135 16.89 12.38 -13.59
C VAL A 135 17.01 10.98 -14.18
N GLU A 136 18.13 10.34 -13.93
CA GLU A 136 18.40 8.97 -14.38
C GLU A 136 18.41 8.02 -13.19
N ASP A 137 17.99 6.78 -13.42
CA ASP A 137 18.01 5.67 -12.46
C ASP A 137 17.21 5.90 -11.16
N VAL A 138 16.22 6.77 -11.22
CA VAL A 138 15.32 7.09 -10.09
C VAL A 138 13.92 6.58 -10.40
N LEU A 139 13.42 5.63 -9.64
CA LEU A 139 12.08 5.03 -9.76
C LEU A 139 11.71 4.66 -11.20
N ASN A 140 12.70 4.24 -11.97
CA ASN A 140 12.64 4.11 -13.44
C ASN A 140 12.31 2.68 -13.91
N ILE A 141 11.83 1.84 -13.01
CA ILE A 141 11.43 0.46 -13.30
C ILE A 141 9.99 0.26 -12.85
N GLY A 142 9.14 -0.18 -13.77
CA GLY A 142 7.79 -0.65 -13.45
C GLY A 142 7.81 -2.15 -13.12
N ILE A 143 7.31 -2.52 -11.96
CA ILE A 143 7.18 -3.93 -11.55
C ILE A 143 5.72 -4.33 -11.45
N SER A 144 5.44 -5.61 -11.75
CA SER A 144 4.11 -6.20 -11.58
C SER A 144 3.86 -6.55 -10.11
N PRO A 145 2.94 -5.87 -9.42
CA PRO A 145 2.59 -6.22 -8.04
C PRO A 145 1.96 -7.62 -7.95
N ILE A 146 1.21 -8.03 -8.97
CA ILE A 146 0.59 -9.36 -9.01
C ILE A 146 1.67 -10.43 -8.98
N TYR A 147 2.63 -10.37 -9.91
CA TYR A 147 3.71 -11.37 -9.98
C TYR A 147 4.57 -11.35 -8.72
N LEU A 148 4.95 -10.17 -8.25
CA LEU A 148 5.77 -10.00 -7.06
C LEU A 148 5.13 -10.63 -5.83
N LEU A 149 3.88 -10.25 -5.53
CA LEU A 149 3.20 -10.73 -4.31
C LEU A 149 2.87 -12.23 -4.39
N GLU A 150 2.55 -12.75 -5.57
CA GLU A 150 2.32 -14.18 -5.76
C GLU A 150 3.60 -15.01 -5.57
N THR A 151 4.72 -14.54 -6.11
CA THR A 151 6.03 -15.19 -5.95
C THR A 151 6.44 -15.21 -4.47
N LEU A 152 6.29 -14.07 -3.78
CA LEU A 152 6.60 -13.98 -2.35
C LEU A 152 5.64 -14.82 -1.49
N LYS A 153 4.36 -14.87 -1.83
CA LYS A 153 3.37 -15.74 -1.17
C LYS A 153 3.76 -17.20 -1.27
N ASN A 154 4.11 -17.67 -2.46
CA ASN A 154 4.55 -19.05 -2.67
C ASN A 154 5.83 -19.36 -1.89
N ARG A 155 6.80 -18.49 -1.91
CA ARG A 155 8.05 -18.63 -1.14
C ARG A 155 7.79 -18.64 0.37
N PHE A 156 6.94 -17.75 0.86
CA PHE A 156 6.51 -17.69 2.26
C PHE A 156 5.90 -19.00 2.74
N LEU A 157 4.95 -19.54 1.96
CA LEU A 157 4.28 -20.80 2.27
C LEU A 157 5.25 -21.99 2.23
N ASN A 158 6.13 -22.04 1.23
CA ASN A 158 7.14 -23.08 1.08
C ASN A 158 8.19 -23.05 2.23
N ALA A 159 8.45 -21.87 2.78
CA ALA A 159 9.31 -21.69 3.95
C ALA A 159 8.60 -22.02 5.29
N GLY A 160 7.35 -22.50 5.25
CA GLY A 160 6.58 -22.88 6.45
C GLY A 160 5.75 -21.77 7.06
N GLY A 161 5.73 -20.56 6.46
CA GLY A 161 4.86 -19.47 6.85
C GLY A 161 3.38 -19.86 6.74
N LYS A 162 2.52 -19.28 7.56
CA LYS A 162 1.09 -19.55 7.58
C LYS A 162 0.32 -18.32 7.16
N LEU A 163 -0.40 -18.41 6.04
CA LEU A 163 -1.26 -17.34 5.52
C LEU A 163 -2.73 -17.64 5.86
N PHE A 164 -3.39 -16.66 6.45
CA PHE A 164 -4.80 -16.69 6.78
C PHE A 164 -5.51 -15.58 6.01
N GLU A 165 -6.04 -15.92 4.85
CA GLU A 165 -6.86 -15.03 4.02
C GLU A 165 -8.30 -14.96 4.56
N ASN A 166 -9.04 -13.91 4.18
CA ASN A 166 -10.38 -13.61 4.70
C ASN A 166 -10.45 -13.58 6.24
N THR A 167 -9.36 -13.15 6.86
CA THR A 167 -9.19 -13.11 8.31
C THR A 167 -8.88 -11.67 8.74
N PRO A 168 -9.92 -10.82 8.85
CA PRO A 168 -9.73 -9.44 9.30
C PRO A 168 -9.26 -9.40 10.75
N PHE A 169 -8.40 -8.43 11.07
CA PHE A 169 -8.05 -8.12 12.43
C PHE A 169 -9.27 -7.60 13.21
N SER A 170 -9.50 -8.08 14.40
CA SER A 170 -10.58 -7.63 15.28
C SER A 170 -10.08 -7.07 16.60
N ASN A 171 -9.16 -7.75 17.26
CA ASN A 171 -8.61 -7.34 18.55
C ASN A 171 -7.25 -7.98 18.81
N VAL A 172 -6.52 -7.39 19.75
CA VAL A 172 -5.30 -7.97 20.33
C VAL A 172 -5.29 -7.81 21.86
N ILE A 173 -4.89 -8.87 22.55
CA ILE A 173 -4.59 -8.83 24.00
C ILE A 173 -3.09 -8.98 24.14
N ILE A 174 -2.46 -7.99 24.77
CA ILE A 174 -1.02 -7.97 25.04
C ILE A 174 -0.77 -8.64 26.39
N HIS A 175 0.02 -9.68 26.39
CA HIS A 175 0.48 -10.42 27.57
C HIS A 175 1.96 -10.10 27.87
N LYS A 176 2.46 -10.46 29.06
CA LYS A 176 3.86 -10.20 29.44
C LYS A 176 4.88 -10.82 28.49
N ASN A 177 4.57 -11.94 27.87
CA ASN A 177 5.47 -12.71 27.02
C ASN A 177 4.97 -12.87 25.57
N GLY A 178 3.89 -12.19 25.19
CA GLY A 178 3.35 -12.33 23.84
C GLY A 178 2.00 -11.65 23.65
N VAL A 179 1.32 -12.02 22.59
CA VAL A 179 0.04 -11.43 22.17
C VAL A 179 -0.96 -12.53 21.78
N ILE A 180 -2.25 -12.25 21.98
CA ILE A 180 -3.35 -13.04 21.41
C ILE A 180 -4.10 -12.14 20.43
N ILE A 181 -4.21 -12.57 19.18
CA ILE A 181 -4.91 -11.83 18.11
C ILE A 181 -6.19 -12.58 17.77
N ASN A 182 -7.30 -11.83 17.63
CA ASN A 182 -8.64 -12.36 17.33
C ASN A 182 -9.09 -13.48 18.29
N ASN A 183 -8.60 -13.47 19.53
CA ASN A 183 -8.81 -14.53 20.54
C ASN A 183 -8.40 -15.94 20.07
N GLN A 184 -7.58 -16.05 19.04
CA GLN A 184 -7.25 -17.32 18.37
C GLN A 184 -5.75 -17.53 18.16
N PHE A 185 -5.04 -16.51 17.69
CA PHE A 185 -3.65 -16.64 17.28
C PHE A 185 -2.72 -16.12 18.36
N THR A 186 -1.81 -16.98 18.87
CA THR A 186 -0.83 -16.60 19.89
C THR A 186 0.56 -16.44 19.28
N GLY A 187 1.24 -15.35 19.61
CA GLY A 187 2.59 -15.06 19.12
C GLY A 187 3.40 -14.22 20.08
N LYS A 188 4.72 -14.12 19.84
CA LYS A 188 5.59 -13.27 20.65
C LYS A 188 5.47 -11.79 20.28
N LEU A 189 5.25 -11.52 18.99
CA LEU A 189 5.22 -10.17 18.43
C LEU A 189 4.08 -10.02 17.43
N LEU A 190 3.36 -8.91 17.50
CA LEU A 190 2.46 -8.43 16.45
C LEU A 190 3.15 -7.34 15.64
N LEU A 191 3.12 -7.47 14.30
CA LEU A 191 3.43 -6.40 13.36
C LEU A 191 2.14 -5.89 12.72
N ASP A 192 1.81 -4.63 12.98
CA ASP A 192 0.70 -3.95 12.35
C ASP A 192 1.14 -3.35 11.00
N VAL A 193 0.70 -3.95 9.91
CA VAL A 193 0.96 -3.53 8.52
C VAL A 193 -0.37 -3.21 7.80
N MET A 194 -1.41 -2.87 8.57
CA MET A 194 -2.74 -2.56 8.02
C MET A 194 -2.86 -1.11 7.48
N GLY A 195 -1.78 -0.34 7.60
CA GLY A 195 -1.69 1.02 7.06
C GLY A 195 -2.47 2.04 7.89
N ASN A 196 -2.80 3.17 7.25
CA ASN A 196 -3.39 4.33 7.94
C ASN A 196 -4.76 4.08 8.58
N LEU A 197 -5.48 3.06 8.12
CA LEU A 197 -6.79 2.66 8.61
C LEU A 197 -6.71 1.58 9.69
N SER A 198 -5.51 1.23 10.16
CA SER A 198 -5.33 0.29 11.26
C SER A 198 -6.10 0.75 12.50
N PRO A 199 -6.98 -0.08 13.08
CA PRO A 199 -7.66 0.25 14.33
C PRO A 199 -6.70 0.31 15.52
N ILE A 200 -5.54 -0.36 15.46
CA ILE A 200 -4.46 -0.24 16.45
C ILE A 200 -3.89 1.18 16.40
N SER A 201 -3.54 1.65 15.21
CA SER A 201 -3.03 3.02 15.01
C SER A 201 -4.07 4.07 15.40
N GLN A 202 -5.36 3.83 15.12
CA GLN A 202 -6.45 4.74 15.52
C GLN A 202 -6.60 4.80 17.04
N GLN A 203 -6.54 3.67 17.73
CA GLN A 203 -6.56 3.63 19.18
C GLN A 203 -5.34 4.35 19.78
N ALA A 204 -4.14 4.12 19.26
CA ALA A 204 -2.92 4.77 19.72
C ALA A 204 -2.95 6.29 19.55
N ARG A 205 -3.61 6.78 18.49
CA ARG A 205 -3.83 8.23 18.26
C ARG A 205 -4.91 8.83 19.17
N GLN A 206 -5.63 8.02 19.93
CA GLN A 206 -6.70 8.49 20.81
C GLN A 206 -7.75 9.35 20.09
N GLY A 207 -8.16 8.95 18.89
CA GLY A 207 -9.12 9.67 18.05
C GLY A 207 -8.59 10.93 17.38
N LYS A 208 -7.30 11.27 17.53
CA LYS A 208 -6.74 12.42 16.80
C LYS A 208 -6.74 12.14 15.31
N LYS A 209 -7.18 13.11 14.54
CA LYS A 209 -7.09 13.08 13.08
C LYS A 209 -5.61 13.06 12.64
N PRO A 210 -5.31 12.55 11.45
CA PRO A 210 -4.00 12.76 10.86
C PRO A 210 -3.78 14.26 10.57
N ASP A 211 -2.55 14.73 10.76
CA ASP A 211 -2.19 16.13 10.48
C ASP A 211 -2.23 16.43 8.97
N ALA A 212 -1.90 15.45 8.16
CA ALA A 212 -1.89 15.54 6.71
C ALA A 212 -2.36 14.24 6.05
N LEU A 213 -2.89 14.39 4.86
CA LEU A 213 -3.37 13.30 4.00
C LEU A 213 -2.71 13.42 2.62
N CYS A 214 -2.47 12.30 1.98
CA CYS A 214 -2.18 12.26 0.55
C CYS A 214 -3.38 11.63 -0.16
N LEU A 215 -4.06 12.42 -0.99
CA LEU A 215 -5.10 11.88 -1.88
C LEU A 215 -4.45 11.44 -3.18
N VAL A 216 -4.77 10.24 -3.62
CA VAL A 216 -4.22 9.66 -4.84
C VAL A 216 -5.32 8.98 -5.63
N VAL A 217 -5.42 9.33 -6.91
CA VAL A 217 -6.19 8.58 -7.90
C VAL A 217 -5.25 8.09 -8.99
N GLY A 218 -5.41 6.85 -9.40
CA GLY A 218 -4.52 6.23 -10.38
C GLY A 218 -5.27 5.45 -11.44
N THR A 219 -4.71 5.43 -12.64
CA THR A 219 -5.24 4.66 -13.77
C THR A 219 -4.10 4.12 -14.62
N CYS A 220 -4.40 3.15 -15.47
CA CYS A 220 -3.55 2.77 -16.58
C CYS A 220 -4.33 3.01 -17.87
N ALA A 221 -3.77 3.75 -18.80
CA ALA A 221 -4.41 4.13 -20.05
C ALA A 221 -3.52 3.77 -21.27
N THR A 222 -4.18 3.47 -22.39
CA THR A 222 -3.54 3.21 -23.69
C THR A 222 -3.60 4.43 -24.60
N GLY A 223 -3.00 4.36 -25.80
CA GLY A 223 -3.08 5.42 -26.81
C GLY A 223 -1.97 6.46 -26.73
N PHE A 224 -0.95 6.25 -25.92
CA PHE A 224 0.24 7.12 -25.89
C PHE A 224 1.18 6.78 -27.04
N SER A 225 1.54 7.80 -27.84
CA SER A 225 2.43 7.65 -29.01
C SER A 225 3.88 7.36 -28.64
N GLU A 226 4.33 7.86 -27.50
CA GLU A 226 5.65 7.60 -26.94
C GLU A 226 5.57 7.17 -25.49
N ASN A 227 6.30 6.14 -25.14
CA ASN A 227 6.24 5.52 -23.82
C ASN A 227 7.64 5.08 -23.35
N LYS A 228 8.63 5.97 -23.44
CA LYS A 228 10.04 5.68 -23.11
C LYS A 228 10.56 6.42 -21.88
N THR A 229 9.91 7.49 -21.48
CA THR A 229 10.29 8.34 -20.34
C THR A 229 9.19 8.33 -19.30
N GLY A 230 9.53 8.66 -18.06
CA GLY A 230 8.58 8.82 -16.96
C GLY A 230 8.47 10.27 -16.49
N ASP A 231 7.36 10.59 -15.85
CA ASP A 231 7.15 11.78 -15.04
C ASP A 231 7.08 11.32 -13.57
N LEU A 232 8.01 11.73 -12.74
CA LEU A 232 8.04 11.31 -11.32
C LEU A 232 7.27 12.28 -10.42
N LEU A 233 7.43 13.58 -10.69
CA LEU A 233 6.77 14.61 -9.89
C LEU A 233 6.57 15.82 -10.80
N LEU A 234 5.39 15.94 -11.35
CA LEU A 234 5.07 16.96 -12.33
C LEU A 234 3.84 17.75 -11.90
N SER A 235 3.90 19.06 -11.99
CA SER A 235 2.77 19.94 -11.74
C SER A 235 2.52 20.81 -12.97
N PHE A 236 1.30 20.79 -13.49
CA PHE A 236 0.87 21.57 -14.65
C PHE A 236 0.18 22.87 -14.26
N THR A 237 -0.37 22.95 -13.06
CA THR A 237 -1.14 24.08 -12.57
C THR A 237 -0.40 24.81 -11.46
N ALA A 238 -0.74 26.07 -11.27
CA ALA A 238 -0.39 26.80 -10.06
C ALA A 238 -1.10 26.19 -8.84
N LEU A 239 -0.86 26.75 -7.66
CA LEU A 239 -1.59 26.36 -6.45
C LEU A 239 -3.08 26.66 -6.60
N GLU A 240 -3.90 25.66 -6.43
CA GLU A 240 -5.36 25.77 -6.48
C GLU A 240 -5.97 25.09 -5.23
N ASN A 241 -7.08 25.63 -4.74
CA ASN A 241 -7.77 25.07 -3.55
C ASN A 241 -6.82 24.85 -2.34
N GLN A 242 -5.81 25.71 -2.22
CA GLN A 242 -4.76 25.64 -1.20
C GLN A 242 -3.91 24.36 -1.22
N CYS A 243 -3.82 23.69 -2.34
CA CYS A 243 -2.95 22.53 -2.56
C CYS A 243 -2.28 22.55 -3.92
N GLN A 244 -1.24 21.79 -4.07
CA GLN A 244 -0.55 21.53 -5.32
C GLN A 244 -0.95 20.16 -5.82
N TYR A 245 -1.39 20.10 -7.07
CA TYR A 245 -1.62 18.82 -7.74
C TYR A 245 -0.33 18.34 -8.36
N PHE A 246 -0.02 17.07 -8.11
CA PHE A 246 1.13 16.38 -8.67
C PHE A 246 0.68 15.26 -9.57
N TRP A 247 1.40 15.11 -10.64
CA TRP A 247 1.24 14.08 -11.63
C TRP A 247 2.47 13.19 -11.67
N GLU A 248 2.26 11.90 -11.62
CA GLU A 248 3.25 10.87 -11.86
C GLU A 248 2.75 9.99 -12.98
N ALA A 249 3.59 9.70 -13.99
CA ALA A 249 3.20 8.88 -15.11
C ALA A 249 4.40 8.14 -15.69
N PHE A 250 4.30 6.84 -15.88
CA PHE A 250 5.39 6.03 -16.39
C PHE A 250 4.89 4.89 -17.28
N PRO A 251 5.76 4.35 -18.15
CA PRO A 251 5.41 3.21 -19.00
C PRO A 251 4.91 2.03 -18.18
N ALA A 252 3.78 1.47 -18.58
CA ALA A 252 3.20 0.25 -18.09
C ALA A 252 3.29 -0.85 -19.15
N LYS A 253 3.00 -2.10 -18.78
CA LYS A 253 3.01 -3.24 -19.69
C LYS A 253 2.14 -3.00 -20.93
N ASP A 254 0.92 -2.53 -20.73
CA ASP A 254 -0.09 -2.38 -21.77
C ASP A 254 -0.52 -0.92 -21.97
N GLY A 255 0.32 0.05 -21.57
CA GLY A 255 -0.02 1.46 -21.67
C GLY A 255 0.87 2.34 -20.83
N ARG A 256 0.27 3.28 -20.12
CA ARG A 256 0.95 4.19 -19.20
C ARG A 256 0.18 4.24 -17.87
N THR A 257 0.84 3.86 -16.80
CA THR A 257 0.32 4.05 -15.45
C THR A 257 0.44 5.51 -15.07
N THR A 258 -0.62 6.08 -14.53
CA THR A 258 -0.69 7.48 -14.13
C THR A 258 -1.27 7.61 -12.73
N TYR A 259 -0.72 8.54 -11.96
CA TYR A 259 -1.23 8.94 -10.65
C TYR A 259 -1.37 10.46 -10.62
N LEU A 260 -2.55 10.92 -10.22
CA LEU A 260 -2.76 12.30 -9.80
C LEU A 260 -2.87 12.32 -8.29
N PHE A 261 -2.08 13.12 -7.61
CA PHE A 261 -2.08 13.18 -6.16
C PHE A 261 -1.86 14.58 -5.62
N THR A 262 -2.26 14.79 -4.39
CA THR A 262 -2.02 16.04 -3.65
C THR A 262 -1.85 15.77 -2.16
N TYR A 263 -1.07 16.62 -1.51
CA TYR A 263 -0.91 16.63 -0.07
C TYR A 263 -1.74 17.78 0.51
N LEU A 264 -2.54 17.49 1.52
CA LEU A 264 -3.41 18.46 2.18
C LEU A 264 -3.60 18.11 3.66
N ASP A 265 -4.07 19.07 4.44
CA ASP A 265 -4.49 18.83 5.81
C ASP A 265 -5.83 18.08 5.87
N SER A 266 -6.26 17.70 7.07
CA SER A 266 -7.50 16.97 7.30
C SER A 266 -8.71 17.87 7.60
N ALA A 267 -8.69 19.14 7.16
CA ALA A 267 -9.81 20.04 7.33
C ALA A 267 -11.05 19.58 6.51
N PRO A 268 -12.27 19.68 7.05
CA PRO A 268 -13.48 19.17 6.39
C PRO A 268 -13.76 19.79 5.03
N GLU A 269 -13.38 21.05 4.84
CA GLU A 269 -13.61 21.82 3.62
C GLU A 269 -12.62 21.49 2.48
N ARG A 270 -11.66 20.61 2.71
CA ARG A 270 -10.73 20.19 1.65
C ARG A 270 -11.41 19.31 0.62
N LEU A 271 -10.75 19.19 -0.53
CA LEU A 271 -11.22 18.38 -1.67
C LEU A 271 -11.55 16.94 -1.28
N SER A 272 -12.52 16.37 -1.97
CA SER A 272 -12.81 14.93 -1.99
C SER A 272 -11.92 14.24 -3.05
N LEU A 273 -12.11 12.92 -3.22
CA LEU A 273 -11.46 12.16 -4.31
C LEU A 273 -12.18 12.33 -5.65
N GLU A 274 -13.42 12.82 -5.65
CA GLU A 274 -14.17 13.17 -6.83
C GLU A 274 -13.69 14.52 -7.38
#